data_84faceb2f5dc6e509ca475477b5a8d97
#
_entry.id   84faceb2f5dc6e509ca475477b5a8d97
#
_cell.length_a   1.000
_cell.length_b   1.000
_cell.length_c   1.000
_cell.angle_alpha   90.00
_cell.angle_beta   90.00
_cell.angle_gamma   90.00
#
_symmetry.space_group_name_H-M   'P 1'
#
loop_
_entity.id
_entity.type
_entity.pdbx_description
1 polymer ?
#
loop_
_entity_poly.entity_id
_entity_poly.type
_entity_poly.pdbx_seq_one_letter_code
_entity_poly.pdbx_strand_id
1 'polypeptide(L)'
;AVVISSILAPYEGVVAAQTGHVSIHEAGAIEYTGHKVLQLPEKDGKIDPADLQEYLQNFEADANHDHMVFPGMVYLSHPTEYGTLYSRKELQAISEICRSYEIPLYLDGARLGYGLAGEENDLSLSEIAHLCDVFYIGGTKVGAFCGEAVVFGEKKNVPAHFITRIKQQGALLAKGRLLGIQFDVLFTDGLYERLGRHAVEMAAALKKGLKQRGYTFFRESPTNQQFVLLENDRMEQIEKEVSVSFWERYDEDHTVVRFATSWATREADLEHLWEILDRIEAEREK
;
A
#
# COMPACT_ATOMS: atom_id res chain seq x y z
N ALA A 1 -6.74 10.98 -4.27
CA ALA A 1 -6.91 12.22 -5.05
C ALA A 1 -7.60 13.32 -4.24
N VAL A 2 -8.86 13.12 -3.73
CA VAL A 2 -9.66 14.17 -3.02
C VAL A 2 -8.90 14.84 -1.88
N VAL A 3 -8.27 14.07 -1.01
CA VAL A 3 -7.50 14.58 0.13
C VAL A 3 -6.30 15.39 -0.34
N ILE A 4 -5.52 14.84 -1.26
CA ILE A 4 -4.30 15.45 -1.80
C ILE A 4 -4.63 16.81 -2.41
N SER A 5 -5.57 16.87 -3.35
CA SER A 5 -5.98 18.12 -3.99
C SER A 5 -6.73 19.09 -3.05
N SER A 6 -7.11 18.63 -1.88
CA SER A 6 -7.68 19.50 -0.83
C SER A 6 -6.64 20.13 0.07
N ILE A 7 -5.45 19.54 0.16
CA ILE A 7 -4.35 20.02 1.00
C ILE A 7 -3.40 20.88 0.18
N LEU A 8 -3.01 20.42 -1.00
CA LEU A 8 -1.97 21.03 -1.80
C LEU A 8 -2.40 22.35 -2.47
N ALA A 9 -1.46 23.30 -2.55
CA ALA A 9 -1.56 24.47 -3.41
C ALA A 9 -1.27 24.07 -4.89
N PRO A 10 -1.76 24.84 -5.89
CA PRO A 10 -1.63 24.46 -7.30
C PRO A 10 -0.21 24.24 -7.83
N TYR A 11 0.80 24.82 -7.17
CA TYR A 11 2.22 24.72 -7.54
C TYR A 11 2.95 23.59 -6.80
N GLU A 12 2.24 22.84 -5.93
CA GLU A 12 2.80 21.78 -5.11
C GLU A 12 2.55 20.40 -5.74
N GLY A 13 3.47 19.49 -5.46
CA GLY A 13 3.43 18.09 -5.86
C GLY A 13 3.55 17.13 -4.68
N VAL A 14 3.39 15.85 -4.99
CA VAL A 14 3.42 14.74 -4.03
C VAL A 14 4.72 13.98 -4.16
N VAL A 15 5.53 13.96 -3.11
CA VAL A 15 6.74 13.12 -3.03
C VAL A 15 6.34 11.70 -2.70
N ALA A 16 6.68 10.74 -3.56
CA ALA A 16 6.35 9.32 -3.38
C ALA A 16 7.47 8.41 -3.90
N ALA A 17 7.49 7.16 -3.44
CA ALA A 17 8.39 6.15 -3.99
C ALA A 17 8.09 5.91 -5.48
N GLN A 18 9.12 5.59 -6.28
CA GLN A 18 8.95 5.27 -7.70
C GLN A 18 7.94 4.13 -7.92
N THR A 19 7.93 3.14 -7.02
CA THR A 19 7.00 2.01 -7.02
C THR A 19 5.72 2.28 -6.22
N GLY A 20 5.57 3.47 -5.63
CA GLY A 20 4.40 3.85 -4.87
C GLY A 20 3.12 3.81 -5.71
N HIS A 21 2.00 3.44 -5.10
CA HIS A 21 0.73 3.24 -5.81
C HIS A 21 0.31 4.45 -6.63
N VAL A 22 0.48 5.66 -6.09
CA VAL A 22 0.18 6.93 -6.78
C VAL A 22 1.10 7.20 -7.98
N SER A 23 2.29 6.56 -8.00
CA SER A 23 3.26 6.72 -9.09
C SER A 23 2.94 5.86 -10.30
N ILE A 24 2.33 4.67 -10.12
CA ILE A 24 2.20 3.66 -11.18
C ILE A 24 0.81 3.05 -11.36
N HIS A 25 -0.07 3.08 -10.36
CA HIS A 25 -1.33 2.32 -10.38
C HIS A 25 -2.61 3.15 -10.21
N GLU A 26 -2.53 4.49 -10.16
CA GLU A 26 -3.70 5.36 -9.97
C GLU A 26 -4.19 6.02 -11.27
N ALA A 27 -3.78 5.52 -12.43
CA ALA A 27 -4.16 6.06 -13.74
C ALA A 27 -3.95 7.58 -13.89
N GLY A 28 -2.90 8.13 -13.24
CA GLY A 28 -2.62 9.56 -13.23
C GLY A 28 -3.66 10.37 -12.44
N ALA A 29 -4.29 9.80 -11.43
CA ALA A 29 -5.33 10.50 -10.66
C ALA A 29 -4.80 11.72 -9.91
N ILE A 30 -3.53 11.74 -9.52
CA ILE A 30 -2.92 12.90 -8.88
C ILE A 30 -2.66 14.00 -9.92
N GLU A 31 -2.10 13.65 -11.07
CA GLU A 31 -1.85 14.57 -12.18
C GLU A 31 -3.17 15.15 -12.72
N TYR A 32 -4.23 14.34 -12.77
CA TYR A 32 -5.56 14.80 -13.15
C TYR A 32 -6.11 15.88 -12.21
N THR A 33 -5.71 15.90 -10.94
CA THR A 33 -6.06 16.98 -10.01
C THR A 33 -5.17 18.21 -10.14
N GLY A 34 -4.18 18.20 -11.04
CA GLY A 34 -3.28 19.33 -11.31
C GLY A 34 -1.96 19.26 -10.53
N HIS A 35 -1.68 18.17 -9.82
CA HIS A 35 -0.47 18.02 -9.01
C HIS A 35 0.46 16.98 -9.63
N LYS A 36 1.77 17.24 -9.60
CA LYS A 36 2.78 16.30 -10.09
C LYS A 36 3.17 15.31 -9.00
N VAL A 37 3.37 14.04 -9.37
CA VAL A 37 4.07 13.08 -8.52
C VAL A 37 5.57 13.27 -8.67
N LEU A 38 6.25 13.53 -7.57
CA LEU A 38 7.69 13.73 -7.45
C LEU A 38 8.30 12.42 -6.93
N GLN A 39 8.81 11.62 -7.87
CA GLN A 39 9.27 10.26 -7.55
C GLN A 39 10.66 10.27 -6.94
N LEU A 40 10.83 9.58 -5.81
CA LEU A 40 12.11 9.27 -5.20
C LEU A 40 12.51 7.81 -5.45
N PRO A 41 13.83 7.51 -5.48
CA PRO A 41 14.31 6.15 -5.41
C PRO A 41 13.74 5.42 -4.21
N GLU A 42 13.61 4.10 -4.32
CA GLU A 42 13.11 3.27 -3.24
C GLU A 42 14.01 2.06 -3.01
N LYS A 43 13.93 1.53 -1.81
CA LYS A 43 14.51 0.24 -1.46
C LYS A 43 13.41 -0.62 -0.83
N ASP A 44 13.10 -1.73 -1.47
CA ASP A 44 12.02 -2.64 -1.05
C ASP A 44 10.64 -1.94 -0.94
N GLY A 45 10.37 -0.98 -1.85
CA GLY A 45 9.15 -0.18 -1.87
C GLY A 45 9.13 0.99 -0.90
N LYS A 46 10.18 1.19 -0.10
CA LYS A 46 10.28 2.24 0.93
C LYS A 46 11.17 3.38 0.48
N ILE A 47 10.77 4.62 0.79
CA ILE A 47 11.65 5.78 0.72
C ILE A 47 12.61 5.73 1.91
N ASP A 48 13.92 5.87 1.65
CA ASP A 48 14.89 6.03 2.72
C ASP A 48 14.77 7.46 3.31
N PRO A 49 14.71 7.62 4.64
CA PRO A 49 14.68 8.95 5.27
C PRO A 49 15.84 9.85 4.83
N ALA A 50 17.03 9.29 4.59
CA ALA A 50 18.18 10.07 4.15
C ALA A 50 18.00 10.61 2.72
N ASP A 51 17.44 9.81 1.81
CA ASP A 51 17.14 10.23 0.44
C ASP A 51 16.07 11.33 0.42
N LEU A 52 15.05 11.21 1.27
CA LEU A 52 14.04 12.27 1.44
C LEU A 52 14.66 13.56 1.95
N GLN A 53 15.51 13.48 2.97
CA GLN A 53 16.21 14.64 3.54
C GLN A 53 17.09 15.32 2.50
N GLU A 54 17.88 14.54 1.76
CA GLU A 54 18.76 15.07 0.71
C GLU A 54 17.95 15.73 -0.41
N TYR A 55 16.85 15.11 -0.84
CA TYR A 55 15.96 15.68 -1.86
C TYR A 55 15.42 17.05 -1.47
N LEU A 56 14.92 17.19 -0.23
CA LEU A 56 14.36 18.45 0.26
C LEU A 56 15.46 19.51 0.45
N GLN A 57 16.63 19.14 0.97
CA GLN A 57 17.79 20.05 1.08
C GLN A 57 18.25 20.55 -0.29
N ASN A 58 18.34 19.68 -1.28
CA ASN A 58 18.74 20.05 -2.63
C ASN A 58 17.71 20.98 -3.29
N PHE A 59 16.41 20.76 -3.05
CA PHE A 59 15.36 21.64 -3.52
C PHE A 59 15.51 23.05 -2.90
N GLU A 60 15.69 23.17 -1.59
CA GLU A 60 15.87 24.47 -0.92
C GLU A 60 17.17 25.20 -1.33
N ALA A 61 18.23 24.44 -1.59
CA ALA A 61 19.53 25.01 -1.97
C ALA A 61 19.56 25.51 -3.42
N ASP A 62 18.61 25.09 -4.28
CA ASP A 62 18.56 25.53 -5.66
C ASP A 62 18.05 26.98 -5.73
N ALA A 63 18.90 27.88 -6.20
CA ALA A 63 18.54 29.30 -6.38
C ALA A 63 17.38 29.53 -7.37
N ASN A 64 17.02 28.53 -8.16
CA ASN A 64 15.92 28.55 -9.13
C ASN A 64 14.72 27.69 -8.70
N HIS A 65 14.61 27.30 -7.43
CA HIS A 65 13.51 26.45 -6.96
C HIS A 65 12.12 27.06 -7.22
N ASP A 66 12.01 28.39 -7.33
CA ASP A 66 10.78 29.07 -7.73
C ASP A 66 10.27 28.70 -9.14
N HIS A 67 11.11 28.08 -9.98
CA HIS A 67 10.74 27.55 -11.30
C HIS A 67 10.38 26.06 -11.25
N MET A 68 10.45 25.41 -10.08
CA MET A 68 10.20 23.99 -9.90
C MET A 68 8.83 23.74 -9.26
N VAL A 69 8.37 22.49 -9.33
CA VAL A 69 7.21 22.05 -8.54
C VAL A 69 7.66 21.86 -7.09
N PHE A 70 7.00 22.54 -6.17
CA PHE A 70 7.32 22.47 -4.75
C PHE A 70 6.93 21.09 -4.16
N PRO A 71 7.79 20.48 -3.33
CA PRO A 71 7.38 19.29 -2.55
C PRO A 71 6.36 19.74 -1.49
N GLY A 72 5.09 19.41 -1.70
CA GLY A 72 3.98 19.87 -0.85
C GLY A 72 3.38 18.79 0.03
N MET A 73 3.76 17.52 -0.17
CA MET A 73 3.29 16.37 0.62
C MET A 73 4.22 15.19 0.42
N VAL A 74 4.49 14.43 1.47
CA VAL A 74 5.11 13.10 1.37
C VAL A 74 4.02 12.04 1.47
N TYR A 75 4.01 11.10 0.52
CA TYR A 75 3.02 10.02 0.43
C TYR A 75 3.71 8.66 0.54
N LEU A 76 3.33 7.86 1.51
CA LEU A 76 3.88 6.54 1.77
C LEU A 76 2.77 5.49 1.68
N SER A 77 3.02 4.37 1.00
CA SER A 77 2.18 3.18 1.10
C SER A 77 2.59 2.32 2.30
N HIS A 78 1.63 1.88 3.13
CA HIS A 78 1.91 1.01 4.28
C HIS A 78 0.78 -0.02 4.48
N PRO A 79 1.05 -1.31 4.22
CA PRO A 79 2.25 -1.90 3.59
C PRO A 79 2.57 -1.30 2.22
N THR A 80 3.84 -1.38 1.83
CA THR A 80 4.25 -0.98 0.47
C THR A 80 3.65 -1.91 -0.59
N GLU A 81 3.83 -1.60 -1.85
CA GLU A 81 3.39 -2.43 -2.97
C GLU A 81 4.04 -3.81 -2.95
N TYR A 82 5.26 -3.93 -2.42
CA TYR A 82 5.95 -5.20 -2.19
C TYR A 82 5.56 -5.90 -0.87
N GLY A 83 4.61 -5.34 -0.12
CA GLY A 83 4.16 -5.89 1.16
C GLY A 83 5.13 -5.71 2.31
N THR A 84 6.18 -4.92 2.15
CA THR A 84 7.12 -4.53 3.22
C THR A 84 6.50 -3.48 4.14
N LEU A 85 7.07 -3.32 5.32
CA LEU A 85 6.57 -2.42 6.34
C LEU A 85 7.61 -1.35 6.69
N TYR A 86 7.16 -0.10 6.84
CA TYR A 86 7.97 0.90 7.54
C TYR A 86 8.00 0.55 9.03
N SER A 87 9.18 0.41 9.59
CA SER A 87 9.34 0.30 11.04
C SER A 87 8.98 1.64 11.72
N ARG A 88 8.69 1.58 13.03
CA ARG A 88 8.48 2.77 13.86
C ARG A 88 9.61 3.79 13.69
N LYS A 89 10.85 3.34 13.68
CA LYS A 89 12.04 4.19 13.53
C LYS A 89 12.06 4.89 12.16
N GLU A 90 11.79 4.17 11.09
CA GLU A 90 11.74 4.74 9.73
C GLU A 90 10.61 5.76 9.60
N LEU A 91 9.40 5.40 10.04
CA LEU A 91 8.24 6.29 9.95
C LEU A 91 8.41 7.53 10.82
N GLN A 92 9.01 7.39 12.01
CA GLN A 92 9.33 8.52 12.90
C GLN A 92 10.35 9.46 12.25
N ALA A 93 11.42 8.93 11.66
CA ALA A 93 12.43 9.73 10.97
C ALA A 93 11.81 10.52 9.81
N ILE A 94 10.98 9.89 8.98
CA ILE A 94 10.27 10.58 7.89
C ILE A 94 9.32 11.65 8.45
N SER A 95 8.58 11.34 9.51
CA SER A 95 7.67 12.30 10.17
C SER A 95 8.41 13.53 10.71
N GLU A 96 9.58 13.34 11.32
CA GLU A 96 10.43 14.43 11.82
C GLU A 96 10.95 15.30 10.67
N ILE A 97 11.38 14.70 9.56
CA ILE A 97 11.77 15.43 8.36
C ILE A 97 10.58 16.23 7.82
N CYS A 98 9.43 15.62 7.63
CA CYS A 98 8.22 16.28 7.13
C CYS A 98 7.85 17.50 7.99
N ARG A 99 7.90 17.36 9.32
CA ARG A 99 7.64 18.45 10.26
C ARG A 99 8.64 19.59 10.17
N SER A 100 9.94 19.29 9.96
CA SER A 100 10.98 20.30 9.84
C SER A 100 10.85 21.16 8.58
N TYR A 101 10.22 20.63 7.53
CA TYR A 101 9.91 21.32 6.29
C TYR A 101 8.46 21.82 6.20
N GLU A 102 7.66 21.62 7.25
CA GLU A 102 6.24 21.97 7.29
C GLU A 102 5.42 21.28 6.16
N ILE A 103 5.84 20.10 5.74
CA ILE A 103 5.20 19.30 4.69
C ILE A 103 4.35 18.19 5.35
N PRO A 104 3.05 18.05 5.02
CA PRO A 104 2.23 16.99 5.58
C PRO A 104 2.68 15.60 5.13
N LEU A 105 2.65 14.66 6.07
CA LEU A 105 2.87 13.23 5.83
C LEU A 105 1.53 12.51 5.64
N TYR A 106 1.34 11.92 4.47
CA TYR A 106 0.16 11.10 4.12
C TYR A 106 0.54 9.63 4.06
N LEU A 107 -0.18 8.76 4.78
CA LEU A 107 0.01 7.32 4.74
C LEU A 107 -1.16 6.62 4.06
N ASP A 108 -0.88 5.93 2.96
CA ASP A 108 -1.80 5.05 2.25
C ASP A 108 -1.90 3.71 2.98
N GLY A 109 -3.02 3.49 3.63
CA GLY A 109 -3.33 2.28 4.37
C GLY A 109 -4.30 1.34 3.64
N ALA A 110 -4.25 1.23 2.30
CA ALA A 110 -5.15 0.36 1.53
C ALA A 110 -5.18 -1.10 2.04
N ARG A 111 -4.07 -1.57 2.60
CA ARG A 111 -3.91 -2.89 3.23
C ARG A 111 -3.48 -2.80 4.69
N LEU A 112 -3.82 -1.71 5.37
CA LEU A 112 -3.34 -1.41 6.72
C LEU A 112 -3.66 -2.53 7.72
N GLY A 113 -4.83 -3.16 7.65
CA GLY A 113 -5.18 -4.29 8.51
C GLY A 113 -4.21 -5.47 8.38
N TYR A 114 -3.67 -5.70 7.20
CA TYR A 114 -2.65 -6.74 6.96
C TYR A 114 -1.26 -6.28 7.42
N GLY A 115 -0.96 -5.00 7.30
CA GLY A 115 0.27 -4.40 7.84
C GLY A 115 0.32 -4.49 9.36
N LEU A 116 -0.76 -4.10 10.03
CA LEU A 116 -0.87 -4.15 11.49
C LEU A 116 -0.78 -5.59 12.05
N ALA A 117 -1.17 -6.60 11.26
CA ALA A 117 -1.10 -8.01 11.62
C ALA A 117 0.22 -8.69 11.22
N GLY A 118 1.09 -8.02 10.47
CA GLY A 118 2.38 -8.56 10.02
C GLY A 118 3.33 -8.84 11.20
N GLU A 119 4.08 -9.93 11.13
CA GLU A 119 5.00 -10.32 12.21
C GLU A 119 6.09 -9.28 12.50
N GLU A 120 6.49 -8.52 11.47
CA GLU A 120 7.52 -7.47 11.58
C GLU A 120 6.95 -6.11 11.99
N ASN A 121 5.64 -6.00 12.19
CA ASN A 121 5.01 -4.75 12.55
C ASN A 121 5.31 -4.35 14.00
N ASP A 122 5.83 -3.15 14.17
CA ASP A 122 6.11 -2.54 15.47
C ASP A 122 5.29 -1.26 15.72
N LEU A 123 4.27 -1.01 14.89
CA LEU A 123 3.40 0.17 14.94
C LEU A 123 1.97 -0.21 15.35
N SER A 124 1.38 0.59 16.21
CA SER A 124 -0.06 0.60 16.47
C SER A 124 -0.77 1.65 15.62
N LEU A 125 -2.09 1.51 15.45
CA LEU A 125 -2.92 2.50 14.75
C LEU A 125 -2.83 3.88 15.42
N SER A 126 -2.73 3.93 16.75
CA SER A 126 -2.56 5.17 17.50
C SER A 126 -1.22 5.86 17.19
N GLU A 127 -0.14 5.10 17.05
CA GLU A 127 1.17 5.65 16.70
C GLU A 127 1.21 6.17 15.28
N ILE A 128 0.58 5.47 14.33
CA ILE A 128 0.40 5.97 12.96
C ILE A 128 -0.34 7.32 12.99
N ALA A 129 -1.42 7.43 13.78
CA ALA A 129 -2.18 8.67 13.90
C ALA A 129 -1.38 9.83 14.53
N HIS A 130 -0.35 9.54 15.35
CA HIS A 130 0.55 10.56 15.91
C HIS A 130 1.69 10.95 14.97
N LEU A 131 2.12 10.03 14.10
CA LEU A 131 3.24 10.25 13.19
C LEU A 131 2.81 10.86 11.85
N CYS A 132 1.58 10.59 11.40
CA CYS A 132 1.06 11.05 10.12
C CYS A 132 0.04 12.18 10.30
N ASP A 133 0.05 13.18 9.40
CA ASP A 133 -0.95 14.24 9.37
C ASP A 133 -2.29 13.74 8.87
N VAL A 134 -2.24 12.83 7.91
CA VAL A 134 -3.40 12.16 7.34
C VAL A 134 -3.04 10.72 6.93
N PHE A 135 -3.97 9.81 7.12
CA PHE A 135 -3.86 8.45 6.58
C PHE A 135 -5.25 7.92 6.27
N TYR A 136 -5.33 6.86 5.50
CA TYR A 136 -6.59 6.15 5.40
C TYR A 136 -6.49 4.69 5.82
N ILE A 137 -7.58 4.19 6.35
CA ILE A 137 -7.75 2.81 6.78
C ILE A 137 -8.48 2.08 5.66
N GLY A 138 -7.80 1.14 5.03
CA GLY A 138 -8.37 0.33 3.97
C GLY A 138 -9.52 -0.53 4.48
N GLY A 139 -10.70 -0.37 3.89
CA GLY A 139 -11.88 -1.16 4.20
C GLY A 139 -12.14 -2.26 3.19
N THR A 140 -12.14 -1.95 1.91
CA THR A 140 -12.54 -2.87 0.83
C THR A 140 -11.68 -4.13 0.73
N LYS A 141 -10.40 -4.06 1.07
CA LYS A 141 -9.51 -5.22 1.09
C LYS A 141 -9.58 -6.02 2.39
N VAL A 142 -10.21 -5.47 3.44
CA VAL A 142 -10.25 -6.07 4.80
C VAL A 142 -11.70 -6.31 5.27
N GLY A 143 -12.59 -6.67 4.34
CA GLY A 143 -13.94 -7.13 4.66
C GLY A 143 -15.06 -6.11 4.53
N ALA A 144 -14.77 -4.82 4.32
CA ALA A 144 -15.81 -3.85 3.98
C ALA A 144 -16.37 -4.12 2.57
N PHE A 145 -17.65 -3.92 2.40
CA PHE A 145 -18.29 -4.03 1.10
C PHE A 145 -17.88 -2.89 0.16
N CYS A 146 -17.66 -1.71 0.68
CA CYS A 146 -17.17 -0.55 -0.06
C CYS A 146 -16.60 0.52 0.89
N GLY A 147 -15.74 1.39 0.36
CA GLY A 147 -15.25 2.58 1.04
C GLY A 147 -14.00 2.40 1.88
N GLU A 148 -13.42 3.53 2.19
CA GLU A 148 -12.21 3.70 2.99
C GLU A 148 -12.45 4.77 4.05
N ALA A 149 -11.80 4.69 5.21
CA ALA A 149 -11.91 5.70 6.25
C ALA A 149 -10.67 6.61 6.23
N VAL A 150 -10.86 7.89 5.90
CA VAL A 150 -9.79 8.89 6.00
C VAL A 150 -9.72 9.42 7.42
N VAL A 151 -8.53 9.41 8.00
CA VAL A 151 -8.24 9.88 9.35
C VAL A 151 -7.24 11.03 9.27
N PHE A 152 -7.56 12.14 9.90
CA PHE A 152 -6.63 13.25 10.14
C PHE A 152 -6.10 13.13 11.56
N GLY A 153 -4.78 13.10 11.72
CA GLY A 153 -4.13 12.93 13.02
C GLY A 153 -4.52 14.02 14.03
N GLU A 154 -4.68 15.24 13.54
CA GLU A 154 -5.17 16.38 14.35
C GLU A 154 -6.28 17.13 13.59
N LYS A 155 -7.16 17.78 14.35
CA LYS A 155 -8.24 18.60 13.76
C LYS A 155 -7.73 19.73 12.87
N LYS A 156 -6.56 20.30 13.19
CA LYS A 156 -5.93 21.36 12.39
C LYS A 156 -5.53 20.90 10.99
N ASN A 157 -5.29 19.60 10.80
CA ASN A 157 -4.88 19.00 9.52
C ASN A 157 -6.04 18.83 8.54
N VAL A 158 -7.28 18.98 9.02
CA VAL A 158 -8.47 18.91 8.16
C VAL A 158 -8.52 20.16 7.26
N PRO A 159 -8.51 20.01 5.92
CA PRO A 159 -8.55 21.16 5.02
C PRO A 159 -9.79 22.02 5.22
N ALA A 160 -9.66 23.32 5.07
CA ALA A 160 -10.79 24.23 5.10
C ALA A 160 -11.83 23.82 4.04
N HIS A 161 -13.12 23.80 4.42
CA HIS A 161 -14.23 23.44 3.54
C HIS A 161 -14.11 22.03 2.93
N PHE A 162 -13.52 21.08 3.65
CA PHE A 162 -13.26 19.73 3.14
C PHE A 162 -14.51 19.03 2.61
N ILE A 163 -15.66 19.14 3.29
CA ILE A 163 -16.94 18.58 2.82
C ILE A 163 -17.34 19.17 1.45
N THR A 164 -17.11 20.47 1.23
CA THR A 164 -17.37 21.12 -0.04
C THR A 164 -16.47 20.56 -1.15
N ARG A 165 -15.20 20.30 -0.85
CA ARG A 165 -14.26 19.69 -1.79
C ARG A 165 -14.62 18.25 -2.14
N ILE A 166 -15.02 17.45 -1.13
CA ILE A 166 -15.57 16.10 -1.34
C ILE A 166 -16.78 16.15 -2.29
N LYS A 167 -17.72 17.08 -2.05
CA LYS A 167 -18.90 17.29 -2.90
C LYS A 167 -18.53 17.68 -4.31
N GLN A 168 -17.62 18.61 -4.47
CA GLN A 168 -17.15 19.12 -5.75
C GLN A 168 -16.54 18.02 -6.64
N GLN A 169 -15.83 17.06 -6.03
CA GLN A 169 -15.23 15.93 -6.73
C GLN A 169 -16.15 14.70 -6.84
N GLY A 170 -17.45 14.85 -6.54
CA GLY A 170 -18.44 13.78 -6.68
C GLY A 170 -18.36 12.67 -5.63
N ALA A 171 -17.53 12.83 -4.60
CA ALA A 171 -17.28 11.80 -3.58
C ALA A 171 -18.20 11.88 -2.35
N LEU A 172 -19.12 12.85 -2.28
CA LEU A 172 -20.08 12.97 -1.18
C LEU A 172 -21.32 12.12 -1.46
N LEU A 173 -21.40 10.96 -0.83
CA LEU A 173 -22.54 10.04 -0.97
C LEU A 173 -23.76 10.51 -0.15
N ALA A 174 -24.94 10.48 -0.76
CA ALA A 174 -26.20 10.83 -0.09
C ALA A 174 -26.54 9.90 1.10
N LYS A 175 -26.05 8.68 1.08
CA LYS A 175 -26.23 7.64 2.11
C LYS A 175 -24.88 7.23 2.73
N GLY A 176 -23.98 8.19 2.96
CA GLY A 176 -22.63 7.95 3.50
C GLY A 176 -22.61 7.18 4.83
N ARG A 177 -23.70 7.21 5.61
CA ARG A 177 -23.82 6.38 6.82
C ARG A 177 -23.65 4.88 6.56
N LEU A 178 -23.89 4.39 5.34
CA LEU A 178 -23.66 2.98 4.99
C LEU A 178 -22.17 2.63 5.06
N LEU A 179 -21.29 3.56 4.72
CA LEU A 179 -19.86 3.42 4.89
C LEU A 179 -19.49 3.45 6.38
N GLY A 180 -20.05 4.40 7.14
CA GLY A 180 -19.81 4.51 8.58
C GLY A 180 -20.22 3.26 9.35
N ILE A 181 -21.37 2.66 9.03
CA ILE A 181 -21.83 1.40 9.66
C ILE A 181 -20.83 0.26 9.41
N GLN A 182 -20.23 0.15 8.22
CA GLN A 182 -19.22 -0.88 7.93
C GLN A 182 -17.99 -0.72 8.83
N PHE A 183 -17.50 0.51 8.98
CA PHE A 183 -16.36 0.79 9.86
C PHE A 183 -16.70 0.62 11.33
N ASP A 184 -17.90 0.98 11.75
CA ASP A 184 -18.40 0.72 13.10
C ASP A 184 -18.36 -0.79 13.41
N VAL A 185 -18.86 -1.62 12.50
CA VAL A 185 -18.80 -3.08 12.62
C VAL A 185 -17.36 -3.60 12.60
N LEU A 186 -16.53 -3.14 11.68
CA LEU A 186 -15.12 -3.57 11.56
C LEU A 186 -14.32 -3.25 12.83
N PHE A 187 -14.58 -2.12 13.47
CA PHE A 187 -13.89 -1.72 14.71
C PHE A 187 -14.58 -2.16 15.98
N THR A 188 -15.70 -2.90 15.88
CA THR A 188 -16.36 -3.52 17.03
C THR A 188 -15.68 -4.85 17.36
N ASP A 189 -15.41 -5.09 18.63
CA ASP A 189 -14.83 -6.33 19.17
C ASP A 189 -13.56 -6.82 18.46
N GLY A 190 -12.75 -5.90 17.93
CA GLY A 190 -11.48 -6.22 17.27
C GLY A 190 -11.65 -7.04 15.97
N LEU A 191 -12.75 -6.86 15.24
CA LEU A 191 -12.99 -7.62 14.00
C LEU A 191 -11.95 -7.28 12.93
N TYR A 192 -11.59 -6.00 12.77
CA TYR A 192 -10.61 -5.56 11.77
C TYR A 192 -9.26 -6.24 11.95
N GLU A 193 -8.77 -6.33 13.20
CA GLU A 193 -7.53 -7.00 13.55
C GLU A 193 -7.61 -8.53 13.32
N ARG A 194 -8.76 -9.16 13.63
CA ARG A 194 -8.95 -10.60 13.38
C ARG A 194 -8.94 -10.92 11.88
N LEU A 195 -9.59 -10.10 11.05
CA LEU A 195 -9.60 -10.27 9.59
C LEU A 195 -8.20 -10.07 9.00
N GLY A 196 -7.46 -9.07 9.52
CA GLY A 196 -6.07 -8.84 9.14
C GLY A 196 -5.18 -10.02 9.49
N ARG A 197 -5.27 -10.53 10.71
CA ARG A 197 -4.50 -11.68 11.21
C ARG A 197 -4.78 -12.93 10.40
N HIS A 198 -6.03 -13.25 10.15
CA HIS A 198 -6.41 -14.41 9.34
C HIS A 198 -5.74 -14.37 7.95
N ALA A 199 -5.76 -13.24 7.26
CA ALA A 199 -5.14 -13.12 5.96
C ALA A 199 -3.63 -13.32 6.00
N VAL A 200 -2.96 -12.82 7.04
CA VAL A 200 -1.50 -12.98 7.23
C VAL A 200 -1.16 -14.44 7.60
N GLU A 201 -1.97 -15.11 8.43
CA GLU A 201 -1.81 -16.53 8.73
C GLU A 201 -1.95 -17.40 7.46
N MET A 202 -2.93 -17.09 6.61
CA MET A 202 -3.07 -17.76 5.31
C MET A 202 -1.89 -17.49 4.39
N ALA A 203 -1.34 -16.27 4.39
CA ALA A 203 -0.12 -15.94 3.63
C ALA A 203 1.11 -16.69 4.15
N ALA A 204 1.24 -16.87 5.45
CA ALA A 204 2.33 -17.67 6.04
C ALA A 204 2.21 -19.14 5.64
N ALA A 205 1.00 -19.71 5.65
CA ALA A 205 0.74 -21.06 5.16
C ALA A 205 1.04 -21.20 3.66
N LEU A 206 0.61 -20.23 2.85
CA LEU A 206 0.92 -20.15 1.42
C LEU A 206 2.44 -20.12 1.19
N LYS A 207 3.15 -19.22 1.85
CA LYS A 207 4.61 -19.07 1.77
C LYS A 207 5.33 -20.37 2.12
N LYS A 208 4.92 -21.02 3.21
CA LYS A 208 5.48 -22.31 3.65
C LYS A 208 5.25 -23.39 2.59
N GLY A 209 4.05 -23.53 2.06
CA GLY A 209 3.71 -24.54 1.05
C GLY A 209 4.43 -24.33 -0.28
N LEU A 210 4.62 -23.08 -0.71
CA LEU A 210 5.40 -22.74 -1.89
C LEU A 210 6.89 -23.06 -1.69
N LYS A 211 7.48 -22.70 -0.53
CA LYS A 211 8.89 -23.05 -0.20
C LYS A 211 9.11 -24.56 -0.18
N GLN A 212 8.18 -25.35 0.34
CA GLN A 212 8.25 -26.82 0.35
C GLN A 212 8.25 -27.43 -1.06
N ARG A 213 7.68 -26.73 -2.04
CA ARG A 213 7.62 -27.11 -3.46
C ARG A 213 8.77 -26.52 -4.30
N GLY A 214 9.77 -25.90 -3.64
CA GLY A 214 10.94 -25.37 -4.30
C GLY A 214 10.75 -24.04 -5.04
N TYR A 215 9.62 -23.35 -4.81
CA TYR A 215 9.42 -22.02 -5.42
C TYR A 215 10.38 -20.98 -4.84
N THR A 216 10.94 -20.17 -5.71
CA THR A 216 11.82 -19.06 -5.35
C THR A 216 11.03 -17.79 -5.14
N PHE A 217 11.29 -17.10 -4.05
CA PHE A 217 10.65 -15.81 -3.76
C PHE A 217 11.52 -14.68 -4.31
N PHE A 218 10.87 -13.78 -5.04
CA PHE A 218 11.50 -12.54 -5.50
C PHE A 218 11.78 -11.61 -4.31
N ARG A 219 10.81 -11.50 -3.40
CA ARG A 219 10.92 -10.77 -2.14
C ARG A 219 10.17 -11.50 -1.03
N GLU A 220 10.74 -11.44 0.17
CA GLU A 220 10.05 -11.87 1.38
C GLU A 220 9.12 -10.75 1.84
N SER A 221 7.85 -11.08 2.07
CA SER A 221 6.86 -10.16 2.59
C SER A 221 6.28 -10.69 3.90
N PRO A 222 6.17 -9.86 4.95
CA PRO A 222 5.54 -10.23 6.21
C PRO A 222 4.01 -10.08 6.18
N THR A 223 3.44 -9.69 5.03
CA THR A 223 2.01 -9.40 4.90
C THR A 223 1.28 -10.40 4.01
N ASN A 224 0.08 -10.06 3.58
CA ASN A 224 -0.79 -10.93 2.78
C ASN A 224 -0.35 -11.14 1.32
N GLN A 225 0.66 -10.44 0.84
CA GLN A 225 1.16 -10.53 -0.54
C GLN A 225 2.46 -11.33 -0.57
N GLN A 226 2.56 -12.30 -1.49
CA GLN A 226 3.76 -13.12 -1.68
C GLN A 226 4.21 -13.02 -3.15
N PHE A 227 5.47 -12.68 -3.36
CA PHE A 227 6.04 -12.43 -4.69
C PHE A 227 6.95 -13.59 -5.07
N VAL A 228 6.57 -14.32 -6.09
CA VAL A 228 7.21 -15.57 -6.49
C VAL A 228 7.75 -15.43 -7.90
N LEU A 229 8.97 -15.92 -8.11
CA LEU A 229 9.59 -16.00 -9.42
C LEU A 229 9.13 -17.28 -10.11
N LEU A 230 8.51 -17.16 -11.27
CA LEU A 230 8.05 -18.29 -12.08
C LEU A 230 8.71 -18.27 -13.46
N GLU A 231 9.05 -19.46 -13.97
CA GLU A 231 9.30 -19.63 -15.39
C GLU A 231 8.03 -19.29 -16.18
N ASN A 232 8.17 -18.62 -17.33
CA ASN A 232 7.02 -18.16 -18.11
C ASN A 232 6.10 -19.30 -18.51
N ASP A 233 6.65 -20.44 -18.96
CA ASP A 233 5.86 -21.64 -19.33
C ASP A 233 5.08 -22.19 -18.12
N ARG A 234 5.68 -22.16 -16.94
CA ARG A 234 5.04 -22.59 -15.69
C ARG A 234 3.92 -21.65 -15.28
N MET A 235 4.14 -20.33 -15.42
CA MET A 235 3.13 -19.33 -15.17
C MET A 235 1.91 -19.54 -16.07
N GLU A 236 2.10 -19.75 -17.38
CA GLU A 236 1.01 -20.02 -18.33
C GLU A 236 0.20 -21.27 -17.99
N GLN A 237 0.83 -22.29 -17.41
CA GLN A 237 0.12 -23.49 -16.95
C GLN A 237 -0.71 -23.20 -15.71
N ILE A 238 -0.15 -22.48 -14.74
CA ILE A 238 -0.85 -22.10 -13.51
C ILE A 238 -2.05 -21.20 -13.82
N GLU A 239 -1.89 -20.23 -14.72
CA GLU A 239 -2.96 -19.26 -15.07
C GLU A 239 -4.20 -19.91 -15.71
N LYS A 240 -4.11 -21.13 -16.23
CA LYS A 240 -5.27 -21.86 -16.74
C LYS A 240 -6.27 -22.24 -15.63
N GLU A 241 -5.81 -22.34 -14.39
CA GLU A 241 -6.61 -22.83 -13.27
C GLU A 241 -6.63 -21.89 -12.07
N VAL A 242 -5.58 -21.08 -11.91
CA VAL A 242 -5.43 -20.15 -10.78
C VAL A 242 -5.13 -18.75 -11.31
N SER A 243 -5.93 -17.79 -10.88
CA SER A 243 -5.64 -16.39 -11.18
C SER A 243 -4.47 -15.91 -10.34
N VAL A 244 -3.34 -15.61 -10.98
CA VAL A 244 -2.19 -14.95 -10.37
C VAL A 244 -2.07 -13.53 -10.91
N SER A 245 -1.49 -12.62 -10.14
CA SER A 245 -1.26 -11.26 -10.62
C SER A 245 0.14 -11.17 -11.21
N PHE A 246 0.26 -10.86 -12.50
CA PHE A 246 1.52 -10.40 -13.08
C PHE A 246 2.04 -9.22 -12.24
N TRP A 247 3.32 -9.25 -11.91
CA TRP A 247 3.95 -8.17 -11.18
C TRP A 247 4.96 -7.42 -12.05
N GLU A 248 6.04 -8.09 -12.43
CA GLU A 248 7.05 -7.53 -13.32
C GLU A 248 7.77 -8.65 -14.07
N ARG A 249 8.38 -8.31 -15.21
CA ARG A 249 9.26 -9.21 -15.92
C ARG A 249 10.62 -9.21 -15.24
N TYR A 250 11.11 -10.39 -14.84
CA TYR A 250 12.40 -10.52 -14.19
C TYR A 250 13.54 -10.63 -15.21
N ASP A 251 13.40 -11.53 -16.18
CA ASP A 251 14.31 -11.73 -17.31
C ASP A 251 13.53 -12.26 -18.54
N GLU A 252 14.23 -12.84 -19.55
CA GLU A 252 13.58 -13.37 -20.76
C GLU A 252 12.68 -14.57 -20.45
N ASP A 253 13.06 -15.40 -19.48
CA ASP A 253 12.44 -16.68 -19.17
C ASP A 253 11.56 -16.66 -17.90
N HIS A 254 11.69 -15.63 -17.08
CA HIS A 254 11.03 -15.56 -15.78
C HIS A 254 10.20 -14.30 -15.57
N THR A 255 9.08 -14.50 -14.89
CA THR A 255 8.17 -13.45 -14.46
C THR A 255 7.95 -13.50 -12.94
N VAL A 256 7.95 -12.35 -12.30
CA VAL A 256 7.49 -12.22 -10.92
C VAL A 256 5.98 -12.18 -10.92
N VAL A 257 5.36 -13.10 -10.17
CA VAL A 257 3.93 -13.10 -9.94
C VAL A 257 3.61 -12.85 -8.47
N ARG A 258 2.47 -12.24 -8.23
CA ARG A 258 1.98 -12.01 -6.87
C ARG A 258 0.83 -12.94 -6.56
N PHE A 259 0.99 -13.72 -5.50
CA PHE A 259 -0.11 -14.36 -4.80
C PHE A 259 -0.57 -13.46 -3.65
N ALA A 260 -1.87 -13.35 -3.43
CA ALA A 260 -2.40 -12.54 -2.34
C ALA A 260 -3.52 -13.29 -1.62
N THR A 261 -3.38 -13.43 -0.31
CA THR A 261 -4.44 -13.91 0.56
C THR A 261 -5.31 -12.76 1.05
N SER A 262 -6.47 -13.06 1.57
CA SER A 262 -7.41 -12.07 2.09
C SER A 262 -8.12 -12.60 3.34
N TRP A 263 -8.93 -11.76 3.92
CA TRP A 263 -9.83 -12.11 5.01
C TRP A 263 -10.79 -13.27 4.68
N ALA A 264 -11.01 -13.55 3.40
CA ALA A 264 -11.92 -14.59 2.92
C ALA A 264 -11.19 -15.87 2.43
N THR A 265 -9.86 -15.88 2.41
CA THR A 265 -9.08 -17.06 1.99
C THR A 265 -9.25 -18.18 2.99
N ARG A 266 -9.57 -19.39 2.51
CA ARG A 266 -9.78 -20.60 3.34
C ARG A 266 -8.61 -21.56 3.19
N GLU A 267 -8.39 -22.40 4.19
CA GLU A 267 -7.40 -23.48 4.09
C GLU A 267 -7.64 -24.39 2.87
N ALA A 268 -8.90 -24.73 2.59
CA ALA A 268 -9.26 -25.52 1.40
C ALA A 268 -8.85 -24.87 0.07
N ASP A 269 -8.78 -23.53 0.01
CA ASP A 269 -8.32 -22.83 -1.20
C ASP A 269 -6.80 -23.04 -1.38
N LEU A 270 -6.03 -23.12 -0.30
CA LEU A 270 -4.61 -23.47 -0.34
C LEU A 270 -4.39 -24.94 -0.67
N GLU A 271 -5.19 -25.85 -0.09
CA GLU A 271 -5.12 -27.28 -0.42
C GLU A 271 -5.37 -27.52 -1.91
N HIS A 272 -6.40 -26.86 -2.47
CA HIS A 272 -6.68 -26.92 -3.90
C HIS A 272 -5.53 -26.34 -4.76
N LEU A 273 -4.93 -25.25 -4.33
CA LEU A 273 -3.73 -24.73 -4.99
C LEU A 273 -2.59 -25.75 -5.01
N TRP A 274 -2.36 -26.47 -3.89
CA TRP A 274 -1.31 -27.51 -3.84
C TRP A 274 -1.57 -28.63 -4.81
N GLU A 275 -2.81 -29.11 -4.94
CA GLU A 275 -3.18 -30.16 -5.91
C GLU A 275 -2.88 -29.75 -7.34
N ILE A 276 -3.16 -28.48 -7.68
CA ILE A 276 -2.87 -27.91 -9.01
C ILE A 276 -1.37 -27.86 -9.26
N LEU A 277 -0.61 -27.28 -8.33
CA LEU A 277 0.83 -27.11 -8.50
C LEU A 277 1.57 -28.44 -8.57
N ASP A 278 1.20 -29.42 -7.72
CA ASP A 278 1.80 -30.75 -7.71
C ASP A 278 1.49 -31.53 -9.01
N ARG A 279 0.29 -31.36 -9.58
CA ARG A 279 -0.06 -31.95 -10.87
C ARG A 279 0.73 -31.34 -12.02
N ILE A 280 0.85 -30.01 -12.08
CA ILE A 280 1.62 -29.30 -13.10
C ILE A 280 3.08 -29.78 -13.09
N GLU A 281 3.67 -29.93 -11.90
CA GLU A 281 5.05 -30.41 -11.76
C GLU A 281 5.20 -31.85 -12.26
N ALA A 282 4.30 -32.74 -11.88
CA ALA A 282 4.31 -34.14 -12.34
C ALA A 282 4.12 -34.29 -13.86
N GLU A 283 3.48 -33.34 -14.53
CA GLU A 283 3.36 -33.31 -15.99
C GLU A 283 4.63 -32.83 -16.69
N ARG A 284 5.39 -31.96 -16.04
CA ARG A 284 6.68 -31.42 -16.56
C ARG A 284 7.85 -32.41 -16.45
N GLU A 285 7.77 -33.33 -15.49
CA GLU A 285 8.79 -34.37 -15.30
C GLU A 285 8.66 -35.56 -16.28
N LYS A 286 7.58 -35.64 -17.08
CA LYS A 286 7.33 -36.67 -18.08
C LYS A 286 7.82 -36.31 -19.46
#